data_97fe9f9d8bb26dc1ed4663882a1d381e
#
_entry.id   97fe9f9d8bb26dc1ed4663882a1d381e
#
_cell.length_a   1.000
_cell.length_b   1.000
_cell.length_c   1.000
_cell.angle_alpha   90.00
_cell.angle_beta   90.00
_cell.angle_gamma   90.00
#
_symmetry.space_group_name_H-M   'P 1'
#
loop_
_entity.id
_entity.type
_entity.pdbx_description
1 polymer ?
#
loop_
_entity_poly.entity_id
_entity_poly.type
_entity_poly.pdbx_seq_one_letter_code
_entity_poly.pdbx_strand_id
1 'polypeptide(L)'
;MKKTILLLIAILITAYSNSQELIIGEERVNPGIILIFEGAIKDEVFPKSNNLNVNDTNIHIEARVNWDTQNTPPGTPPGGFIPYMKINSRIINTSTGLSTYIDLLPHINLIDNFHYARNISLPGKISDKYDVVFNVLPPSSYDLNLHKDWNEGYGNKLFNGQTYRYSNVDFEEIAKANRD
;
A
#
# COMPACT_ATOMS: atom_id res chain seq x y z
N MET A 1 -24.74 -47.18 -12.09
CA MET A 1 -23.88 -46.13 -12.61
C MET A 1 -24.52 -44.71 -12.49
N LYS A 2 -25.20 -44.34 -11.40
CA LYS A 2 -25.85 -43.01 -11.23
C LYS A 2 -25.48 -42.32 -9.92
N LYS A 3 -24.51 -42.82 -9.14
CA LYS A 3 -24.12 -42.23 -7.84
C LYS A 3 -22.75 -41.51 -7.84
N THR A 4 -22.01 -41.54 -8.95
CA THR A 4 -20.64 -40.98 -9.03
C THR A 4 -20.61 -39.56 -9.60
N ILE A 5 -21.72 -39.03 -10.12
CA ILE A 5 -21.78 -37.71 -10.75
C ILE A 5 -22.10 -36.58 -9.73
N LEU A 6 -22.65 -36.94 -8.56
CA LEU A 6 -23.02 -35.93 -7.56
C LEU A 6 -21.85 -35.43 -6.69
N LEU A 7 -20.71 -36.11 -6.73
CA LEU A 7 -19.52 -35.76 -5.93
C LEU A 7 -18.59 -34.77 -6.62
N LEU A 8 -18.74 -34.57 -7.93
CA LEU A 8 -17.89 -33.65 -8.70
C LEU A 8 -18.40 -32.20 -8.75
N ILE A 9 -19.66 -31.94 -8.37
CA ILE A 9 -20.24 -30.59 -8.36
C ILE A 9 -19.98 -29.86 -7.04
N ALA A 10 -19.62 -30.57 -5.99
CA ALA A 10 -19.34 -29.98 -4.67
C ALA A 10 -17.94 -29.36 -4.51
N ILE A 11 -17.04 -29.50 -5.49
CA ILE A 11 -15.64 -29.00 -5.42
C ILE A 11 -15.47 -27.66 -6.18
N LEU A 12 -16.52 -27.17 -6.81
CA LEU A 12 -16.51 -25.87 -7.50
C LEU A 12 -17.12 -24.73 -6.67
N ILE A 13 -17.20 -24.88 -5.36
CA ILE A 13 -17.27 -23.72 -4.47
C ILE A 13 -15.84 -23.19 -4.36
N THR A 14 -15.43 -22.50 -5.39
CA THR A 14 -14.25 -21.65 -5.41
C THR A 14 -14.30 -20.81 -4.15
N ALA A 15 -13.29 -20.96 -3.31
CA ALA A 15 -12.94 -19.95 -2.35
C ALA A 15 -12.88 -18.62 -3.12
N TYR A 16 -13.90 -17.78 -2.98
CA TYR A 16 -13.74 -16.36 -3.22
C TYR A 16 -12.73 -15.95 -2.15
N SER A 17 -11.46 -15.93 -2.52
CA SER A 17 -10.46 -15.15 -1.82
C SER A 17 -11.00 -13.74 -1.89
N ASN A 18 -11.67 -13.28 -0.82
CA ASN A 18 -11.94 -11.87 -0.66
C ASN A 18 -10.57 -11.21 -0.77
N SER A 19 -10.39 -10.37 -1.78
CA SER A 19 -9.20 -9.55 -1.86
C SER A 19 -9.11 -8.79 -0.54
N GLN A 20 -8.08 -9.08 0.23
CA GLN A 20 -7.86 -8.42 1.52
C GLN A 20 -7.34 -6.99 1.32
N GLU A 21 -7.27 -6.53 0.06
CA GLU A 21 -6.70 -5.27 -0.35
C GLU A 21 -7.56 -4.60 -1.42
N LEU A 22 -7.78 -3.30 -1.23
CA LEU A 22 -8.36 -2.41 -2.22
C LEU A 22 -7.21 -1.69 -2.92
N ILE A 23 -6.91 -2.03 -4.17
CA ILE A 23 -5.92 -1.29 -4.96
C ILE A 23 -6.47 0.10 -5.28
N ILE A 24 -5.81 1.14 -4.75
CA ILE A 24 -6.12 2.54 -5.01
C ILE A 24 -5.43 3.00 -6.31
N GLY A 25 -4.19 2.57 -6.53
CA GLY A 25 -3.45 2.86 -7.74
C GLY A 25 -2.11 2.17 -7.83
N GLU A 26 -1.60 2.04 -9.07
CA GLU A 26 -0.27 1.53 -9.38
C GLU A 26 0.47 2.54 -10.24
N GLU A 27 1.72 2.83 -9.87
CA GLU A 27 2.55 3.82 -10.54
C GLU A 27 3.95 3.25 -10.80
N ARG A 28 4.55 3.71 -11.90
CA ARG A 28 5.92 3.34 -12.29
C ARG A 28 6.79 4.58 -12.37
N VAL A 29 7.92 4.52 -11.69
CA VAL A 29 8.88 5.63 -11.60
C VAL A 29 10.24 5.15 -12.07
N ASN A 30 10.86 5.95 -12.96
CA ASN A 30 12.24 5.68 -13.35
C ASN A 30 13.20 5.82 -12.15
N PRO A 31 14.21 4.96 -12.05
CA PRO A 31 14.67 3.96 -13.03
C PRO A 31 14.20 2.51 -12.73
N GLY A 32 12.93 2.25 -12.67
CA GLY A 32 12.40 0.90 -12.47
C GLY A 32 11.88 0.66 -11.06
N ILE A 33 11.15 1.63 -10.51
CA ILE A 33 10.45 1.54 -9.23
C ILE A 33 8.96 1.37 -9.49
N ILE A 34 8.33 0.46 -8.77
CA ILE A 34 6.88 0.26 -8.75
C ILE A 34 6.36 0.73 -7.40
N LEU A 35 5.29 1.52 -7.44
CA LEU A 35 4.51 1.96 -6.30
C LEU A 35 3.10 1.39 -6.43
N ILE A 36 2.63 0.69 -5.41
CA ILE A 36 1.24 0.21 -5.34
C ILE A 36 0.63 0.79 -4.07
N PHE A 37 -0.45 1.56 -4.22
CA PHE A 37 -1.18 2.17 -3.13
C PHE A 37 -2.45 1.40 -2.86
N GLU A 38 -2.69 1.09 -1.59
CA GLU A 38 -3.76 0.16 -1.20
C GLU A 38 -4.46 0.60 0.08
N GLY A 39 -5.71 0.18 0.20
CA GLY A 39 -6.42 0.11 1.46
C GLY A 39 -6.60 -1.34 1.84
N ALA A 40 -6.07 -1.75 2.98
CA ALA A 40 -6.15 -3.12 3.48
C ALA A 40 -7.08 -3.23 4.69
N ILE A 41 -7.45 -4.46 5.03
CA ILE A 41 -8.17 -4.75 6.26
C ILE A 41 -7.34 -4.31 7.45
N LYS A 42 -7.96 -3.61 8.40
CA LYS A 42 -7.33 -3.18 9.65
C LYS A 42 -6.70 -4.37 10.40
N ASP A 43 -5.54 -4.13 11.00
CA ASP A 43 -4.78 -5.14 11.71
C ASP A 43 -4.24 -4.63 13.05
N GLU A 44 -3.88 -5.54 13.95
CA GLU A 44 -3.19 -5.17 15.18
C GLU A 44 -1.69 -4.98 14.90
N VAL A 45 -1.22 -3.74 14.99
CA VAL A 45 0.17 -3.37 14.68
C VAL A 45 0.93 -2.97 15.93
N PHE A 46 2.17 -3.41 16.05
CA PHE A 46 3.07 -3.08 17.15
C PHE A 46 4.23 -2.19 16.69
N PRO A 47 4.76 -1.29 17.54
CA PRO A 47 4.29 -1.03 18.90
C PRO A 47 2.98 -0.22 18.92
N LYS A 48 2.10 -0.51 19.88
CA LYS A 48 0.79 0.19 20.02
C LYS A 48 0.93 1.71 20.26
N SER A 49 2.06 2.16 20.77
CA SER A 49 2.34 3.60 20.95
C SER A 49 2.38 4.39 19.65
N ASN A 50 2.68 3.74 18.54
CA ASN A 50 2.86 4.38 17.24
C ASN A 50 1.68 4.14 16.28
N ASN A 51 0.77 3.24 16.63
CA ASN A 51 -0.30 2.81 15.75
C ASN A 51 -1.67 2.98 16.42
N LEU A 52 -2.65 3.38 15.63
CA LEU A 52 -4.03 3.43 16.07
C LEU A 52 -4.52 2.03 16.43
N ASN A 53 -5.26 1.92 17.53
CA ASN A 53 -5.84 0.65 17.96
C ASN A 53 -6.78 0.11 16.88
N VAL A 54 -6.81 -1.21 16.69
CA VAL A 54 -7.67 -1.86 15.69
C VAL A 54 -9.15 -1.51 15.84
N ASN A 55 -9.64 -1.31 17.07
CA ASN A 55 -11.04 -0.93 17.31
C ASN A 55 -11.37 0.51 16.89
N ASP A 56 -10.37 1.39 16.83
CA ASP A 56 -10.52 2.78 16.41
C ASP A 56 -10.14 2.98 14.93
N THR A 57 -9.73 1.90 14.28
CA THR A 57 -9.27 1.88 12.89
C THR A 57 -10.41 1.50 11.94
N ASN A 58 -10.52 2.20 10.81
CA ASN A 58 -11.39 1.79 9.73
C ASN A 58 -10.62 0.98 8.68
N ILE A 59 -9.46 1.44 8.27
CA ILE A 59 -8.62 0.79 7.25
C ILE A 59 -7.14 0.84 7.62
N HIS A 60 -6.37 -0.08 7.05
CA HIS A 60 -4.92 -0.02 7.01
C HIS A 60 -4.51 0.55 5.65
N ILE A 61 -4.00 1.79 5.62
CA ILE A 61 -3.56 2.43 4.37
C ILE A 61 -2.11 2.04 4.09
N GLU A 62 -1.81 1.63 2.86
CA GLU A 62 -0.53 1.03 2.49
C GLU A 62 0.08 1.64 1.23
N ALA A 63 1.40 1.51 1.13
CA ALA A 63 2.18 1.73 -0.08
C ALA A 63 3.28 0.67 -0.18
N ARG A 64 3.20 -0.20 -1.18
CA ARG A 64 4.29 -1.09 -1.54
C ARG A 64 5.24 -0.35 -2.47
N VAL A 65 6.52 -0.35 -2.16
CA VAL A 65 7.57 0.32 -2.95
C VAL A 65 8.67 -0.68 -3.22
N ASN A 66 8.73 -1.15 -4.46
CA ASN A 66 9.62 -2.22 -4.86
C ASN A 66 10.36 -1.88 -6.16
N TRP A 67 11.50 -2.49 -6.35
CA TRP A 67 12.10 -2.55 -7.67
C TRP A 67 11.21 -3.35 -8.63
N ASP A 68 11.12 -2.92 -9.89
CA ASP A 68 10.45 -3.69 -10.94
C ASP A 68 11.11 -5.07 -11.08
N THR A 69 10.34 -6.07 -11.44
CA THR A 69 10.86 -7.42 -11.66
C THR A 69 11.64 -7.58 -12.98
N GLN A 70 11.42 -6.68 -13.95
CA GLN A 70 11.99 -6.77 -15.29
C GLN A 70 12.83 -5.56 -15.70
N ASN A 71 12.46 -4.34 -15.28
CA ASN A 71 13.07 -3.10 -15.74
C ASN A 71 13.73 -2.36 -14.58
N THR A 72 14.65 -3.02 -13.91
CA THR A 72 15.36 -2.47 -12.75
C THR A 72 16.84 -2.19 -13.10
N PRO A 73 17.49 -1.20 -12.46
CA PRO A 73 18.91 -0.94 -12.66
C PRO A 73 19.77 -2.16 -12.35
N PRO A 74 20.86 -2.41 -13.11
CA PRO A 74 21.77 -3.50 -12.81
C PRO A 74 22.27 -3.45 -11.36
N GLY A 75 22.26 -4.61 -10.69
CA GLY A 75 22.71 -4.74 -9.31
C GLY A 75 21.63 -4.47 -8.25
N THR A 76 20.45 -3.96 -8.63
CA THR A 76 19.30 -3.88 -7.72
C THR A 76 18.56 -5.22 -7.66
N PRO A 77 17.93 -5.58 -6.52
CA PRO A 77 17.22 -6.85 -6.40
C PRO A 77 15.84 -6.74 -7.08
N PRO A 78 15.56 -7.42 -8.20
CA PRO A 78 14.25 -7.40 -8.84
C PRO A 78 13.13 -7.81 -7.87
N GLY A 79 12.06 -7.01 -7.79
CA GLY A 79 10.97 -7.19 -6.84
C GLY A 79 11.30 -6.83 -5.38
N GLY A 80 12.55 -6.44 -5.10
CA GLY A 80 13.00 -6.12 -3.75
C GLY A 80 12.43 -4.81 -3.21
N PHE A 81 12.13 -4.78 -1.91
CA PHE A 81 11.67 -3.59 -1.21
C PHE A 81 12.70 -2.45 -1.23
N ILE A 82 12.24 -1.21 -1.39
CA ILE A 82 13.06 -0.01 -1.34
C ILE A 82 12.89 0.67 0.01
N PRO A 83 13.91 0.65 0.88
CA PRO A 83 13.85 1.23 2.22
C PRO A 83 14.01 2.77 2.21
N TYR A 84 13.76 3.38 3.37
CA TYR A 84 14.02 4.79 3.70
C TYR A 84 13.17 5.80 2.91
N MET A 85 12.09 5.36 2.26
CA MET A 85 11.14 6.26 1.62
C MET A 85 10.41 7.10 2.65
N LYS A 86 10.12 8.35 2.31
CA LYS A 86 9.24 9.21 3.10
C LYS A 86 7.91 9.35 2.35
N ILE A 87 6.90 8.68 2.88
CA ILE A 87 5.58 8.60 2.27
C ILE A 87 4.55 9.12 3.27
N ASN A 88 3.73 10.05 2.83
CA ASN A 88 2.54 10.42 3.57
C ASN A 88 1.29 10.32 2.71
N SER A 89 0.16 10.11 3.37
CA SER A 89 -1.13 10.08 2.72
C SER A 89 -2.08 11.09 3.35
N ARG A 90 -2.89 11.74 2.52
CA ARG A 90 -4.01 12.56 2.93
C ARG A 90 -5.28 11.98 2.36
N ILE A 91 -6.20 11.60 3.23
CA ILE A 91 -7.52 11.07 2.89
C ILE A 91 -8.55 12.16 3.17
N ILE A 92 -9.29 12.58 2.16
CA ILE A 92 -10.20 13.72 2.19
C ILE A 92 -11.60 13.22 1.92
N ASN A 93 -12.54 13.45 2.83
CA ASN A 93 -13.94 13.18 2.61
C ASN A 93 -14.50 14.15 1.56
N THR A 94 -15.01 13.63 0.44
CA THR A 94 -15.46 14.45 -0.69
C THR A 94 -16.71 15.29 -0.37
N SER A 95 -17.53 14.85 0.60
CA SER A 95 -18.75 15.53 0.99
C SER A 95 -18.54 16.65 2.01
N THR A 96 -17.57 16.49 2.93
CA THR A 96 -17.35 17.41 4.06
C THR A 96 -16.06 18.23 3.94
N GLY A 97 -15.09 17.78 3.15
CA GLY A 97 -13.76 18.35 3.06
C GLY A 97 -12.86 18.05 4.27
N LEU A 98 -13.36 17.33 5.29
CA LEU A 98 -12.54 16.87 6.40
C LEU A 98 -11.46 15.91 5.90
N SER A 99 -10.30 15.90 6.55
CA SER A 99 -9.21 15.03 6.11
C SER A 99 -8.41 14.46 7.27
N THR A 100 -7.94 13.21 7.07
CA THR A 100 -6.87 12.58 7.84
C THR A 100 -5.56 12.74 7.08
N TYR A 101 -4.50 13.14 7.79
CA TYR A 101 -3.14 13.20 7.24
C TYR A 101 -2.24 12.31 8.07
N ILE A 102 -1.46 11.43 7.43
CA ILE A 102 -0.66 10.43 8.12
C ILE A 102 0.63 10.11 7.36
N ASP A 103 1.72 9.95 8.10
CA ASP A 103 2.97 9.38 7.59
C ASP A 103 2.89 7.85 7.61
N LEU A 104 3.24 7.21 6.50
CA LEU A 104 3.35 5.76 6.41
C LEU A 104 4.74 5.32 6.90
N LEU A 105 4.77 4.34 7.77
CA LEU A 105 6.00 3.79 8.34
C LEU A 105 6.30 2.41 7.74
N PRO A 106 7.56 1.98 7.71
CA PRO A 106 7.89 0.61 7.31
C PRO A 106 7.23 -0.40 8.25
N HIS A 107 6.47 -1.31 7.68
CA HIS A 107 5.87 -2.47 8.34
C HIS A 107 6.42 -3.75 7.75
N ILE A 108 6.28 -4.85 8.46
CA ILE A 108 6.53 -6.20 7.97
C ILE A 108 5.41 -7.11 8.48
N ASN A 109 4.88 -7.94 7.59
CA ASN A 109 4.00 -9.05 7.94
C ASN A 109 4.43 -10.32 7.19
N LEU A 110 3.81 -11.45 7.49
CA LEU A 110 4.19 -12.74 6.91
C LEU A 110 3.57 -13.00 5.54
N ILE A 111 2.64 -12.16 5.09
CA ILE A 111 1.93 -12.30 3.81
C ILE A 111 2.54 -11.34 2.79
N ASP A 112 2.55 -10.04 3.10
CA ASP A 112 2.93 -8.98 2.15
C ASP A 112 4.40 -8.58 2.25
N ASN A 113 5.12 -9.14 3.24
CA ASN A 113 6.52 -8.81 3.49
C ASN A 113 6.69 -7.34 3.93
N PHE A 114 7.72 -6.63 3.45
CA PHE A 114 7.96 -5.22 3.77
C PHE A 114 7.06 -4.30 2.92
N HIS A 115 6.41 -3.35 3.58
CA HIS A 115 5.61 -2.29 2.97
C HIS A 115 5.59 -1.06 3.87
N TYR A 116 5.08 0.07 3.40
CA TYR A 116 4.85 1.28 4.19
C TYR A 116 3.37 1.37 4.52
N ALA A 117 3.02 1.52 5.79
CA ALA A 117 1.61 1.50 6.17
C ALA A 117 1.27 2.24 7.47
N ARG A 118 -0.01 2.45 7.71
CA ARG A 118 -0.60 2.90 8.98
C ARG A 118 -2.07 2.54 9.10
N ASN A 119 -2.49 2.21 10.30
CA ASN A 119 -3.88 2.19 10.68
C ASN A 119 -4.46 3.60 10.74
N ILE A 120 -5.62 3.83 10.14
CA ILE A 120 -6.28 5.14 10.15
C ILE A 120 -7.77 5.04 10.45
N SER A 121 -8.31 6.10 11.06
CA SER A 121 -9.74 6.38 11.08
C SER A 121 -10.08 7.31 9.91
N LEU A 122 -11.12 6.98 9.17
CA LEU A 122 -11.61 7.80 8.07
C LEU A 122 -12.22 9.10 8.59
N PRO A 123 -12.03 10.25 7.92
CA PRO A 123 -12.60 11.53 8.33
C PRO A 123 -14.07 11.67 7.89
N GLY A 124 -14.90 10.69 8.27
CA GLY A 124 -16.31 10.62 7.92
C GLY A 124 -16.86 9.21 8.07
N LYS A 125 -17.94 8.92 7.35
CA LYS A 125 -18.57 7.59 7.37
C LYS A 125 -17.84 6.65 6.43
N ILE A 126 -17.78 5.36 6.76
CA ILE A 126 -17.19 4.34 5.88
C ILE A 126 -17.89 4.26 4.50
N SER A 127 -19.16 4.67 4.42
CA SER A 127 -19.95 4.72 3.18
C SER A 127 -19.73 6.00 2.34
N ASP A 128 -18.94 6.97 2.84
CA ASP A 128 -18.61 8.16 2.08
C ASP A 128 -17.56 7.84 1.01
N LYS A 129 -17.39 8.76 0.05
CA LYS A 129 -16.31 8.70 -0.93
C LYS A 129 -15.16 9.61 -0.51
N TYR A 130 -13.96 9.22 -0.90
CA TYR A 130 -12.74 9.89 -0.47
C TYR A 130 -11.81 10.20 -1.64
N ASP A 131 -11.21 11.38 -1.61
CA ASP A 131 -10.03 11.67 -2.41
C ASP A 131 -8.80 11.30 -1.61
N VAL A 132 -7.88 10.56 -2.22
CA VAL A 132 -6.64 10.11 -1.58
C VAL A 132 -5.45 10.72 -2.31
N VAL A 133 -4.55 11.32 -1.54
CA VAL A 133 -3.33 11.92 -2.06
C VAL A 133 -2.14 11.26 -1.38
N PHE A 134 -1.23 10.70 -2.16
CA PHE A 134 0.06 10.20 -1.68
C PHE A 134 1.18 11.15 -2.13
N ASN A 135 2.00 11.59 -1.18
CA ASN A 135 3.26 12.26 -1.46
C ASN A 135 4.39 11.27 -1.18
N VAL A 136 5.23 11.03 -2.17
CA VAL A 136 6.30 10.05 -2.11
C VAL A 136 7.62 10.75 -2.37
N LEU A 137 8.51 10.74 -1.38
CA LEU A 137 9.85 11.29 -1.48
C LEU A 137 10.89 10.18 -1.42
N PRO A 138 11.93 10.23 -2.26
CA PRO A 138 13.05 9.28 -2.17
C PRO A 138 13.79 9.44 -0.85
N PRO A 139 14.62 8.46 -0.46
CA PRO A 139 15.56 8.60 0.63
C PRO A 139 16.43 9.86 0.48
N SER A 140 16.67 10.55 1.57
CA SER A 140 17.60 11.68 1.57
C SER A 140 19.06 11.20 1.54
N SER A 141 20.01 12.10 1.28
CA SER A 141 21.44 11.78 1.35
C SER A 141 21.93 11.42 2.75
N TYR A 142 21.15 11.63 3.79
CA TYR A 142 21.42 11.16 5.15
C TYR A 142 20.97 9.72 5.38
N ASP A 143 19.92 9.29 4.64
CA ASP A 143 19.33 7.96 4.78
C ASP A 143 20.01 6.94 3.86
N LEU A 144 20.46 7.38 2.67
CA LEU A 144 21.02 6.52 1.62
C LEU A 144 22.19 7.21 0.90
N ASN A 145 23.34 6.53 0.85
CA ASN A 145 24.49 6.97 0.07
C ASN A 145 24.50 6.29 -1.30
N LEU A 146 24.71 7.08 -2.35
CA LEU A 146 24.77 6.61 -3.73
C LEU A 146 26.22 6.57 -4.20
N HIS A 147 26.65 5.45 -4.78
CA HIS A 147 27.98 5.28 -5.35
C HIS A 147 28.15 6.06 -6.66
N LYS A 148 29.39 6.17 -7.13
CA LYS A 148 29.75 6.91 -8.34
C LYS A 148 29.02 6.40 -9.59
N ASP A 149 28.94 5.09 -9.76
CA ASP A 149 28.27 4.43 -10.89
C ASP A 149 26.77 4.75 -10.95
N TRP A 150 26.12 4.78 -9.77
CA TRP A 150 24.74 5.24 -9.70
C TRP A 150 24.60 6.70 -10.13
N ASN A 151 25.45 7.57 -9.60
CA ASN A 151 25.41 9.01 -9.91
C ASN A 151 25.63 9.28 -11.42
N GLU A 152 26.54 8.54 -12.05
CA GLU A 152 26.82 8.65 -13.48
C GLU A 152 25.67 8.10 -14.35
N GLY A 153 24.99 7.03 -13.90
CA GLY A 153 23.91 6.39 -14.66
C GLY A 153 22.52 6.98 -14.41
N TYR A 154 22.23 7.39 -13.19
CA TYR A 154 20.86 7.73 -12.75
C TYR A 154 20.75 9.06 -11.99
N GLY A 155 21.88 9.71 -11.68
CA GLY A 155 21.91 10.99 -10.95
C GLY A 155 22.00 10.84 -9.44
N ASN A 156 21.83 11.95 -8.72
CA ASN A 156 22.12 12.05 -7.29
C ASN A 156 20.94 11.71 -6.37
N LYS A 157 19.91 11.04 -6.89
CA LYS A 157 18.73 10.58 -6.16
C LYS A 157 18.22 9.26 -6.76
N LEU A 158 17.42 8.51 -6.03
CA LEU A 158 16.71 7.36 -6.61
C LEU A 158 15.68 7.81 -7.65
N PHE A 159 14.95 8.90 -7.37
CA PHE A 159 14.00 9.55 -8.28
C PHE A 159 13.65 10.95 -7.74
N ASN A 160 12.88 11.73 -8.48
CA ASN A 160 12.31 12.99 -7.98
C ASN A 160 11.00 12.73 -7.25
N GLY A 161 10.77 13.43 -6.12
CA GLY A 161 9.55 13.30 -5.35
C GLY A 161 8.30 13.47 -6.21
N GLN A 162 7.28 12.68 -5.93
CA GLN A 162 6.02 12.59 -6.71
C GLN A 162 4.81 12.78 -5.80
N THR A 163 3.73 13.27 -6.38
CA THR A 163 2.41 13.36 -5.74
C THR A 163 1.37 12.68 -6.62
N TYR A 164 0.70 11.69 -6.08
CA TYR A 164 -0.35 10.93 -6.75
C TYR A 164 -1.71 11.25 -6.12
N ARG A 165 -2.75 11.35 -6.96
CA ARG A 165 -4.10 11.72 -6.54
C ARG A 165 -5.11 10.78 -7.14
N TYR A 166 -5.96 10.22 -6.28
CA TYR A 166 -7.03 9.31 -6.65
C TYR A 166 -8.33 9.84 -6.09
N SER A 167 -9.34 9.96 -6.93
CA SER A 167 -10.62 10.56 -6.56
C SER A 167 -11.72 9.51 -6.43
N ASN A 168 -12.69 9.78 -5.56
CA ASN A 168 -13.86 8.96 -5.34
C ASN A 168 -13.55 7.51 -4.90
N VAL A 169 -12.47 7.30 -4.15
CA VAL A 169 -12.11 6.00 -3.60
C VAL A 169 -13.21 5.54 -2.63
N ASP A 170 -13.62 4.30 -2.79
CA ASP A 170 -14.63 3.64 -1.96
C ASP A 170 -13.99 2.67 -0.99
N PHE A 171 -13.99 2.99 0.29
CA PHE A 171 -13.43 2.14 1.34
C PHE A 171 -14.47 1.26 2.04
N GLU A 172 -15.76 1.30 1.64
CA GLU A 172 -16.83 0.70 2.42
C GLU A 172 -16.64 -0.82 2.64
N GLU A 173 -16.32 -1.56 1.59
CA GLU A 173 -16.14 -3.01 1.70
C GLU A 173 -14.93 -3.37 2.56
N ILE A 174 -13.77 -2.75 2.30
CA ILE A 174 -12.55 -3.06 3.04
C ILE A 174 -12.63 -2.62 4.51
N ALA A 175 -13.35 -1.52 4.81
CA ALA A 175 -13.56 -1.04 6.17
C ALA A 175 -14.51 -1.93 6.99
N LYS A 176 -15.41 -2.67 6.34
CA LYS A 176 -16.31 -3.66 6.97
C LYS A 176 -15.66 -5.02 7.14
N ALA A 177 -14.63 -5.32 6.37
CA ALA A 177 -13.93 -6.60 6.44
C ALA A 177 -13.17 -6.74 7.76
N ASN A 178 -13.04 -7.97 8.24
CA ASN A 178 -12.24 -8.32 9.40
C ASN A 178 -11.29 -9.46 9.00
N ARG A 179 -10.13 -9.49 9.62
CA ARG A 179 -9.25 -10.66 9.56
C ARG A 179 -9.80 -11.70 10.53
N ASP A 180 -9.99 -12.94 10.05
CA ASP A 180 -10.40 -14.09 10.85
C ASP A 180 -9.24 -14.58 11.74
#